data_374058e4eed5a2d52ee4782984d9fe0b
#
_entry.id   374058e4eed5a2d52ee4782984d9fe0b
#
_cell.length_a   1.000
_cell.length_b   1.000
_cell.length_c   1.000
_cell.angle_alpha   90.00
_cell.angle_beta   90.00
_cell.angle_gamma   90.00
#
_symmetry.space_group_name_H-M   'P 1'
#
loop_
_entity.id
_entity.type
_entity.pdbx_description
1 polymer ?
#
loop_
_entity_poly.entity_id
_entity_poly.type
_entity_poly.pdbx_seq_one_letter_code
_entity_poly.pdbx_strand_id
1 'polypeptide(L)'
;KDAFLYGAEIELLLQLERISPTLSNFSFGLNTSLMKTKVNVEFGSSSIENKPNRKLQGASEWIINSDLKYDFEFNEVMKNSISLVYGVFGPRIFAVGSAGMDHIYEKPFHKLDLIWSSKLTKNIDAKLAIDNLLNPLYKMELGNENRFTINENSLLLESFKKGRGFSLNLSYTF
;
A
#
# COMPACT_ATOMS: atom_id res chain seq x y z
N LYS A 1 -19.56 -20.41 13.52
CA LYS A 1 -18.70 -19.27 13.12
C LYS A 1 -18.36 -19.45 11.65
N ASP A 2 -18.82 -18.55 10.79
CA ASP A 2 -18.57 -18.61 9.35
C ASP A 2 -17.85 -17.34 8.90
N ALA A 3 -16.94 -17.50 7.96
CA ALA A 3 -16.24 -16.38 7.32
C ALA A 3 -16.23 -16.61 5.80
N PHE A 4 -16.51 -15.55 5.06
CA PHE A 4 -16.46 -15.53 3.59
C PHE A 4 -15.47 -14.48 3.14
N LEU A 5 -14.68 -14.83 2.16
CA LEU A 5 -13.80 -13.91 1.44
C LEU A 5 -13.91 -14.22 -0.05
N TYR A 6 -14.17 -13.22 -0.85
CA TYR A 6 -14.09 -13.30 -2.32
C TYR A 6 -13.60 -11.98 -2.90
N GLY A 7 -12.96 -12.03 -4.03
CA GLY A 7 -12.39 -10.85 -4.67
C GLY A 7 -11.91 -11.12 -6.07
N ALA A 8 -11.35 -10.08 -6.68
CA ALA A 8 -10.71 -10.10 -7.98
C ALA A 8 -9.43 -9.29 -7.93
N GLU A 9 -8.43 -9.73 -8.67
CA GLU A 9 -7.18 -9.01 -8.88
C GLU A 9 -7.02 -8.69 -10.36
N ILE A 10 -6.51 -7.51 -10.64
CA ILE A 10 -6.18 -7.02 -11.97
C ILE A 10 -4.72 -6.62 -11.96
N GLU A 11 -3.95 -7.18 -12.88
CA GLU A 11 -2.57 -6.80 -13.11
C GLU A 11 -2.40 -6.29 -14.54
N LEU A 12 -1.72 -5.16 -14.69
CA LEU A 12 -1.39 -4.55 -15.97
C LEU A 12 0.11 -4.21 -15.97
N LEU A 13 0.82 -4.71 -16.97
CA LEU A 13 2.20 -4.31 -17.30
C LEU A 13 2.22 -3.71 -18.69
N LEU A 14 2.65 -2.47 -18.80
CA LEU A 14 2.62 -1.71 -20.04
C LEU A 14 3.99 -1.11 -20.34
N GLN A 15 4.59 -1.49 -21.47
CA GLN A 15 5.69 -0.76 -22.06
C GLN A 15 5.12 0.47 -22.79
N LEU A 16 5.51 1.68 -22.36
CA LEU A 16 4.87 2.91 -22.84
C LEU A 16 5.28 3.26 -24.29
N GLU A 17 6.27 2.59 -24.87
CA GLU A 17 6.59 2.59 -26.29
C GLU A 17 5.37 2.26 -27.17
N ARG A 18 4.47 1.39 -26.68
CA ARG A 18 3.22 1.03 -27.38
C ARG A 18 2.25 2.19 -27.51
N ILE A 19 2.40 3.22 -26.68
CA ILE A 19 1.59 4.46 -26.73
C ILE A 19 2.31 5.49 -27.58
N SER A 20 3.62 5.66 -27.38
CA SER A 20 4.45 6.60 -28.14
C SER A 20 5.91 6.14 -28.17
N PRO A 21 6.60 6.18 -29.33
CA PRO A 21 8.03 5.88 -29.41
C PRO A 21 8.92 6.74 -28.51
N THR A 22 8.48 7.96 -28.21
CA THR A 22 9.22 8.86 -27.29
C THR A 22 9.23 8.37 -25.84
N LEU A 23 8.37 7.43 -25.51
CA LEU A 23 8.24 6.80 -24.18
C LEU A 23 8.87 5.39 -24.12
N SER A 24 9.74 5.05 -25.07
CA SER A 24 10.34 3.71 -25.19
C SER A 24 11.07 3.24 -23.93
N ASN A 25 11.62 4.18 -23.17
CA ASN A 25 12.35 3.89 -21.94
C ASN A 25 11.48 3.82 -20.69
N PHE A 26 10.15 4.00 -20.83
CA PHE A 26 9.23 3.97 -19.71
C PHE A 26 8.40 2.69 -19.70
N SER A 27 8.23 2.15 -18.51
CA SER A 27 7.26 1.08 -18.24
C SER A 27 6.36 1.44 -17.06
N PHE A 28 5.12 1.01 -17.12
CA PHE A 28 4.11 1.23 -16.10
C PHE A 28 3.52 -0.09 -15.65
N GLY A 29 3.50 -0.30 -14.34
CA GLY A 29 2.84 -1.41 -13.69
C GLY A 29 1.66 -0.94 -12.86
N LEU A 30 0.59 -1.72 -12.85
CA LEU A 30 -0.58 -1.54 -11.99
C LEU A 30 -1.05 -2.89 -11.50
N ASN A 31 -1.19 -3.02 -10.19
CA ASN A 31 -1.86 -4.15 -9.55
C ASN A 31 -2.98 -3.62 -8.65
N THR A 32 -4.18 -4.10 -8.86
CA THR A 32 -5.35 -3.71 -8.07
C THR A 32 -6.08 -4.94 -7.58
N SER A 33 -6.33 -5.01 -6.29
CA SER A 33 -7.13 -6.04 -5.65
C SER A 33 -8.43 -5.44 -5.12
N LEU A 34 -9.55 -6.07 -5.45
CA LEU A 34 -10.87 -5.76 -4.93
C LEU A 34 -11.38 -6.97 -4.16
N MET A 35 -11.76 -6.78 -2.91
CA MET A 35 -12.09 -7.89 -2.02
C MET A 35 -13.31 -7.55 -1.16
N LYS A 36 -14.17 -8.53 -0.94
CA LYS A 36 -15.22 -8.45 0.07
C LYS A 36 -15.04 -9.55 1.09
N THR A 37 -15.20 -9.19 2.36
CA THR A 37 -15.10 -10.11 3.47
C THR A 37 -16.33 -9.98 4.37
N LYS A 38 -16.75 -11.07 4.94
CA LYS A 38 -17.81 -11.11 5.95
C LYS A 38 -17.47 -12.17 6.99
N VAL A 39 -17.53 -11.78 8.25
CA VAL A 39 -17.36 -12.69 9.38
C VAL A 39 -18.63 -12.66 10.20
N ASN A 40 -19.21 -13.84 10.44
CA ASN A 40 -20.34 -14.04 11.33
C ASN A 40 -19.84 -14.69 12.63
N VAL A 41 -19.95 -13.96 13.72
CA VAL A 41 -19.56 -14.46 15.05
C VAL A 41 -20.82 -14.76 15.85
N GLU A 42 -20.98 -16.01 16.26
CA GLU A 42 -22.04 -16.37 17.21
C GLU A 42 -21.61 -15.97 18.61
N PHE A 43 -22.48 -15.27 19.32
CA PHE A 43 -22.24 -14.92 20.70
C PHE A 43 -22.59 -16.09 21.61
N GLY A 44 -21.63 -16.53 22.43
CA GLY A 44 -21.95 -17.26 23.65
C GLY A 44 -22.49 -16.27 24.69
N SER A 45 -23.21 -16.79 25.70
CA SER A 45 -23.82 -15.99 26.77
C SER A 45 -22.86 -15.07 27.56
N SER A 46 -21.58 -15.15 27.34
CA SER A 46 -20.50 -14.37 27.98
C SER A 46 -19.68 -13.53 27.02
N SER A 47 -20.05 -13.38 25.74
CA SER A 47 -19.25 -12.62 24.80
C SER A 47 -19.56 -11.12 24.88
N ILE A 48 -18.50 -10.33 24.94
CA ILE A 48 -18.52 -8.86 25.04
C ILE A 48 -18.52 -8.20 23.64
N GLU A 49 -18.49 -8.99 22.56
CA GLU A 49 -18.52 -8.47 21.18
C GLU A 49 -19.90 -7.91 20.80
N ASN A 50 -19.93 -6.70 20.27
CA ASN A 50 -21.19 -6.00 19.96
C ASN A 50 -21.68 -6.15 18.52
N LYS A 51 -20.81 -6.59 17.60
CA LYS A 51 -21.14 -6.64 16.16
C LYS A 51 -20.89 -8.04 15.59
N PRO A 52 -21.96 -8.88 15.54
CA PRO A 52 -21.82 -10.26 15.07
C PRO A 52 -21.43 -10.35 13.59
N ASN A 53 -21.88 -9.37 12.80
CA ASN A 53 -21.60 -9.31 11.37
C ASN A 53 -20.64 -8.16 11.10
N ARG A 54 -19.43 -8.47 10.67
CA ARG A 54 -18.40 -7.48 10.38
C ARG A 54 -17.48 -7.91 9.24
N LYS A 55 -16.71 -7.00 8.74
CA LYS A 55 -15.60 -7.32 7.84
C LYS A 55 -14.47 -8.02 8.59
N LEU A 56 -13.63 -8.72 7.87
CA LEU A 56 -12.44 -9.34 8.45
C LEU A 56 -11.46 -8.24 8.90
N GLN A 57 -10.99 -8.37 10.13
CA GLN A 57 -9.99 -7.46 10.70
C GLN A 57 -8.70 -7.50 9.86
N GLY A 58 -8.11 -6.35 9.58
CA GLY A 58 -6.90 -6.21 8.77
C GLY A 58 -7.11 -6.29 7.26
N ALA A 59 -8.31 -6.66 6.78
CA ALA A 59 -8.61 -6.77 5.35
C ALA A 59 -9.19 -5.46 4.80
N SER A 60 -8.54 -4.87 3.80
CA SER A 60 -9.08 -3.75 3.03
C SER A 60 -9.94 -4.25 1.88
N GLU A 61 -11.01 -3.54 1.55
CA GLU A 61 -11.85 -3.91 0.40
C GLU A 61 -11.20 -3.61 -0.95
N TRP A 62 -10.18 -2.76 -0.96
CA TRP A 62 -9.39 -2.47 -2.16
C TRP A 62 -7.94 -2.12 -1.80
N ILE A 63 -7.04 -2.52 -2.68
CA ILE A 63 -5.61 -2.20 -2.63
C ILE A 63 -5.20 -1.80 -4.04
N ILE A 64 -4.41 -0.75 -4.17
CA ILE A 64 -3.85 -0.28 -5.43
C ILE A 64 -2.34 -0.16 -5.26
N ASN A 65 -1.60 -0.81 -6.12
CA ASN A 65 -0.16 -0.66 -6.26
C ASN A 65 0.15 -0.27 -7.71
N SER A 66 1.00 0.72 -7.90
CA SER A 66 1.46 1.08 -9.23
C SER A 66 2.93 1.46 -9.20
N ASP A 67 3.63 1.23 -10.31
CA ASP A 67 5.00 1.65 -10.50
C ASP A 67 5.18 2.30 -11.87
N LEU A 68 5.99 3.33 -11.91
CA LEU A 68 6.48 3.96 -13.12
C LEU A 68 7.99 3.85 -13.12
N LYS A 69 8.53 3.15 -14.11
CA LYS A 69 9.96 2.91 -14.25
C LYS A 69 10.48 3.61 -15.49
N TYR A 70 11.64 4.24 -15.36
CA TYR A 70 12.41 4.83 -16.45
C TYR A 70 13.79 4.17 -16.52
N ASP A 71 14.11 3.55 -17.65
CA ASP A 71 15.40 2.92 -17.91
C ASP A 71 16.26 3.83 -18.80
N PHE A 72 17.55 4.00 -18.47
CA PHE A 72 18.49 4.76 -19.27
C PHE A 72 19.92 4.24 -19.12
N GLU A 73 20.72 4.48 -20.13
CA GLU A 73 22.11 4.02 -20.19
C GLU A 73 23.05 5.21 -20.41
N PHE A 74 24.14 5.30 -19.65
CA PHE A 74 25.22 6.25 -19.93
C PHE A 74 26.25 5.67 -20.88
N ASN A 75 26.44 4.34 -20.85
CA ASN A 75 27.30 3.60 -21.76
C ASN A 75 26.88 2.11 -21.73
N GLU A 76 27.55 1.26 -22.53
CA GLU A 76 27.22 -0.17 -22.65
C GLU A 76 27.24 -0.95 -21.32
N VAL A 77 27.98 -0.48 -20.33
CA VAL A 77 28.10 -1.13 -19.01
C VAL A 77 27.17 -0.49 -17.98
N MET A 78 27.08 0.84 -17.98
CA MET A 78 26.37 1.60 -16.94
C MET A 78 24.87 1.75 -17.29
N LYS A 79 24.12 0.77 -16.88
CA LYS A 79 22.67 0.71 -17.03
C LYS A 79 21.97 1.18 -15.77
N ASN A 80 20.99 2.04 -15.91
CA ASN A 80 20.31 2.67 -14.80
C ASN A 80 18.81 2.50 -14.93
N SER A 81 18.12 2.43 -13.79
CA SER A 81 16.68 2.55 -13.72
C SER A 81 16.25 3.42 -12.54
N ILE A 82 15.26 4.25 -12.75
CA ILE A 82 14.57 5.01 -11.70
C ILE A 82 13.12 4.53 -11.68
N SER A 83 12.66 4.15 -10.49
CA SER A 83 11.27 3.69 -10.29
C SER A 83 10.59 4.52 -9.22
N LEU A 84 9.37 4.98 -9.52
CA LEU A 84 8.43 5.51 -8.55
C LEU A 84 7.43 4.41 -8.24
N VAL A 85 7.37 3.97 -7.00
CA VAL A 85 6.48 2.89 -6.55
C VAL A 85 5.45 3.48 -5.60
N TYR A 86 4.19 3.41 -5.99
CA TYR A 86 3.07 3.91 -5.20
C TYR A 86 2.22 2.77 -4.70
N GLY A 87 1.78 2.86 -3.45
CA GLY A 87 0.87 1.90 -2.84
C GLY A 87 -0.14 2.58 -1.93
N VAL A 88 -1.37 2.11 -1.98
CA VAL A 88 -2.45 2.55 -1.09
C VAL A 88 -3.43 1.41 -0.85
N PHE A 89 -3.98 1.35 0.34
CA PHE A 89 -5.07 0.44 0.70
C PHE A 89 -6.28 1.23 1.22
N GLY A 90 -7.46 0.65 1.05
CA GLY A 90 -8.70 1.18 1.60
C GLY A 90 -8.78 1.10 3.12
N PRO A 91 -9.74 1.77 3.74
CA PRO A 91 -9.93 1.70 5.18
C PRO A 91 -10.17 0.24 5.61
N ARG A 92 -9.63 -0.12 6.79
CA ARG A 92 -9.78 -1.48 7.33
C ARG A 92 -9.94 -1.46 8.85
N ILE A 93 -10.58 -2.48 9.38
CA ILE A 93 -10.72 -2.65 10.82
C ILE A 93 -9.33 -2.95 11.41
N PHE A 94 -8.80 -2.02 12.21
CA PHE A 94 -7.59 -2.22 12.99
C PHE A 94 -7.87 -3.03 14.24
N ALA A 95 -8.91 -2.63 15.00
CA ALA A 95 -9.35 -3.34 16.18
C ALA A 95 -10.88 -3.45 16.22
N VAL A 96 -11.34 -4.62 16.62
CA VAL A 96 -12.79 -4.90 16.77
C VAL A 96 -13.27 -4.26 18.05
N GLY A 97 -14.31 -3.45 17.95
CA GLY A 97 -14.97 -2.84 19.11
C GLY A 97 -15.72 -3.85 19.95
N SER A 98 -15.77 -3.59 21.26
CA SER A 98 -16.45 -4.41 22.26
C SER A 98 -17.14 -3.53 23.30
N ALA A 99 -18.04 -4.08 24.09
CA ALA A 99 -18.70 -3.42 25.20
C ALA A 99 -19.36 -2.06 24.84
N GLY A 100 -20.07 -1.99 23.70
CA GLY A 100 -20.74 -0.75 23.26
C GLY A 100 -19.86 0.19 22.42
N MET A 101 -18.57 -0.07 22.30
CA MET A 101 -17.68 0.75 21.47
C MET A 101 -17.69 0.30 20.01
N ASP A 102 -17.51 1.26 19.11
CA ASP A 102 -17.34 0.99 17.68
C ASP A 102 -15.97 0.40 17.36
N HIS A 103 -15.81 -0.11 16.13
CA HIS A 103 -14.52 -0.56 15.63
C HIS A 103 -13.55 0.61 15.49
N ILE A 104 -12.26 0.32 15.63
CA ILE A 104 -11.19 1.23 15.28
C ILE A 104 -10.79 0.94 13.84
N TYR A 105 -10.76 1.97 13.01
CA TYR A 105 -10.41 1.87 11.60
C TYR A 105 -9.06 2.52 11.32
N GLU A 106 -8.18 1.76 10.67
CA GLU A 106 -7.00 2.30 10.01
C GLU A 106 -7.44 2.96 8.70
N LYS A 107 -7.06 4.23 8.51
CA LYS A 107 -7.43 5.01 7.33
C LYS A 107 -6.44 4.75 6.18
N PRO A 108 -6.84 5.03 4.92
CA PRO A 108 -5.96 4.88 3.77
C PRO A 108 -4.60 5.54 3.99
N PHE A 109 -3.52 4.80 3.71
CA PHE A 109 -2.15 5.28 3.84
C PHE A 109 -1.48 5.25 2.46
N HIS A 110 -1.14 6.43 1.95
CA HIS A 110 -0.54 6.64 0.63
C HIS A 110 0.98 6.58 0.74
N LYS A 111 1.59 5.52 0.29
CA LYS A 111 3.04 5.34 0.26
C LYS A 111 3.57 5.60 -1.13
N LEU A 112 4.62 6.41 -1.25
CA LEU A 112 5.38 6.61 -2.48
C LEU A 112 6.86 6.39 -2.18
N ASP A 113 7.48 5.49 -2.91
CA ASP A 113 8.90 5.20 -2.81
C ASP A 113 9.61 5.58 -4.11
N LEU A 114 10.82 6.07 -4.00
CA LEU A 114 11.73 6.33 -5.12
C LEU A 114 12.89 5.36 -5.03
N ILE A 115 13.14 4.63 -6.10
CA ILE A 115 14.22 3.64 -6.17
C ILE A 115 15.08 3.96 -7.39
N TRP A 116 16.36 4.14 -7.18
CA TRP A 116 17.36 4.18 -8.24
C TRP A 116 18.21 2.93 -8.15
N SER A 117 18.35 2.21 -9.28
CA SER A 117 19.22 1.06 -9.42
C SER A 117 20.19 1.32 -10.57
N SER A 118 21.47 1.02 -10.36
CA SER A 118 22.51 1.25 -11.33
C SER A 118 23.50 0.10 -11.36
N LYS A 119 23.80 -0.37 -12.55
CA LYS A 119 24.99 -1.20 -12.79
C LYS A 119 26.15 -0.26 -13.04
N LEU A 120 26.98 0.00 -12.03
CA LEU A 120 28.08 0.95 -12.09
C LEU A 120 29.25 0.41 -12.91
N THR A 121 29.54 -0.88 -12.77
CA THR A 121 30.57 -1.58 -13.53
C THR A 121 30.09 -2.99 -13.86
N LYS A 122 30.92 -3.79 -14.54
CA LYS A 122 30.61 -5.21 -14.81
C LYS A 122 30.36 -6.02 -13.53
N ASN A 123 30.96 -5.59 -12.43
CA ASN A 123 31.00 -6.31 -11.17
C ASN A 123 30.30 -5.59 -10.01
N ILE A 124 29.93 -4.30 -10.16
CA ILE A 124 29.36 -3.50 -9.08
C ILE A 124 27.99 -3.01 -9.46
N ASP A 125 27.00 -3.36 -8.62
CA ASP A 125 25.65 -2.84 -8.66
C ASP A 125 25.37 -1.97 -7.43
N ALA A 126 24.67 -0.84 -7.64
CA ALA A 126 24.23 0.06 -6.59
C ALA A 126 22.69 0.21 -6.63
N LYS A 127 22.08 0.26 -5.45
CA LYS A 127 20.66 0.57 -5.31
C LYS A 127 20.45 1.56 -4.18
N LEU A 128 19.88 2.72 -4.50
CA LEU A 128 19.45 3.73 -3.54
C LEU A 128 17.93 3.72 -3.48
N ALA A 129 17.37 3.68 -2.28
CA ALA A 129 15.94 3.82 -2.11
C ALA A 129 15.60 4.90 -1.08
N ILE A 130 14.53 5.65 -1.38
CA ILE A 130 13.91 6.62 -0.49
C ILE A 130 12.48 6.13 -0.26
N ASP A 131 12.25 5.64 0.95
CA ASP A 131 10.94 5.12 1.35
C ASP A 131 10.05 6.22 1.90
N ASN A 132 8.76 6.11 1.61
CA ASN A 132 7.72 6.97 2.15
C ASN A 132 7.95 8.46 1.84
N LEU A 133 8.22 8.77 0.56
CA LEU A 133 8.55 10.11 0.08
C LEU A 133 7.46 11.15 0.42
N LEU A 134 6.18 10.76 0.35
CA LEU A 134 5.04 11.63 0.69
C LEU A 134 4.96 11.92 2.18
N ASN A 135 5.40 10.98 3.03
CA ASN A 135 5.32 11.06 4.50
C ASN A 135 3.94 11.53 5.02
N PRO A 136 2.83 10.89 4.58
CA PRO A 136 1.50 11.27 5.00
C PRO A 136 1.27 10.97 6.48
N LEU A 137 0.21 11.55 7.03
CA LEU A 137 -0.25 11.18 8.36
C LEU A 137 -0.86 9.78 8.33
N TYR A 138 -0.34 8.89 9.16
CA TYR A 138 -1.00 7.65 9.53
C TYR A 138 -2.11 7.97 10.52
N LYS A 139 -3.33 7.46 10.31
CA LYS A 139 -4.49 7.82 11.12
C LYS A 139 -5.30 6.59 11.52
N MET A 140 -5.73 6.58 12.79
CA MET A 140 -6.72 5.64 13.30
C MET A 140 -7.90 6.40 13.89
N GLU A 141 -9.13 5.99 13.50
CA GLU A 141 -10.37 6.63 13.91
C GLU A 141 -11.36 5.61 14.49
N LEU A 142 -12.11 6.02 15.49
CA LEU A 142 -13.21 5.25 16.05
C LEU A 142 -14.48 5.47 15.22
N GLY A 143 -15.19 4.40 14.88
CA GLY A 143 -16.61 4.40 14.51
C GLY A 143 -16.98 4.51 13.06
N ASN A 144 -16.15 5.01 12.13
CA ASN A 144 -16.60 5.17 10.75
C ASN A 144 -15.58 4.75 9.70
N GLU A 145 -15.91 3.67 8.99
CA GLU A 145 -15.12 3.15 7.89
C GLU A 145 -15.00 4.13 6.70
N ASN A 146 -16.12 4.74 6.31
CA ASN A 146 -16.24 5.47 5.05
C ASN A 146 -15.85 6.95 5.12
N ARG A 147 -15.31 7.42 6.24
CA ARG A 147 -14.87 8.81 6.36
C ARG A 147 -13.48 9.00 5.78
N PHE A 148 -13.42 9.78 4.72
CA PHE A 148 -12.15 10.26 4.17
C PHE A 148 -11.66 11.54 4.85
N THR A 149 -12.57 12.27 5.49
CA THR A 149 -12.27 13.54 6.20
C THR A 149 -12.66 13.43 7.66
N ILE A 150 -11.83 13.99 8.52
CA ILE A 150 -12.16 14.20 9.94
C ILE A 150 -13.19 15.34 9.97
N ASN A 151 -14.38 15.03 10.45
CA ASN A 151 -15.38 16.06 10.79
C ASN A 151 -15.65 16.02 12.30
N GLU A 152 -16.43 16.96 12.78
CA GLU A 152 -16.68 17.17 14.22
C GLU A 152 -17.17 15.94 15.00
N ASN A 153 -17.69 14.92 14.29
CA ASN A 153 -18.22 13.70 14.91
C ASN A 153 -17.28 12.49 14.78
N SER A 154 -16.07 12.66 14.25
CA SER A 154 -15.08 11.57 14.19
C SER A 154 -14.13 11.63 15.38
N LEU A 155 -13.95 10.51 16.08
CA LEU A 155 -12.96 10.41 17.13
C LEU A 155 -11.64 9.94 16.54
N LEU A 156 -10.72 10.85 16.31
CA LEU A 156 -9.33 10.56 15.96
C LEU A 156 -8.63 10.00 17.19
N LEU A 157 -8.24 8.73 17.14
CA LEU A 157 -7.54 8.08 18.25
C LEU A 157 -6.03 8.27 18.16
N GLU A 158 -5.49 8.15 16.96
CA GLU A 158 -4.06 8.25 16.74
C GLU A 158 -3.76 8.89 15.39
N SER A 159 -2.75 9.77 15.37
CA SER A 159 -2.24 10.38 14.13
C SER A 159 -0.76 10.68 14.30
N PHE A 160 0.06 10.11 13.40
CA PHE A 160 1.50 10.35 13.41
C PHE A 160 2.09 10.21 12.01
N LYS A 161 3.31 10.71 11.82
CA LYS A 161 4.10 10.50 10.62
C LYS A 161 5.10 9.36 10.83
N LYS A 162 5.13 8.39 9.94
CA LYS A 162 6.10 7.26 10.01
C LYS A 162 7.54 7.69 9.69
N GLY A 163 7.71 8.87 9.08
CA GLY A 163 9.01 9.35 8.62
C GLY A 163 9.36 8.84 7.21
N ARG A 164 10.52 9.28 6.71
CA ARG A 164 11.12 8.81 5.46
C ARG A 164 12.32 7.93 5.77
N GLY A 165 12.46 6.86 5.02
CA GLY A 165 13.63 5.98 5.10
C GLY A 165 14.59 6.24 3.94
N PHE A 166 15.89 6.01 4.18
CA PHE A 166 16.93 6.03 3.16
C PHE A 166 17.75 4.76 3.27
N SER A 167 17.97 4.08 2.15
CA SER A 167 18.81 2.90 2.11
C SER A 167 19.74 2.92 0.89
N LEU A 168 20.98 2.49 1.10
CA LEU A 168 21.98 2.27 0.05
C LEU A 168 22.44 0.82 0.13
N ASN A 169 22.33 0.11 -0.97
CA ASN A 169 22.87 -1.25 -1.13
C ASN A 169 23.92 -1.22 -2.23
N LEU A 170 25.08 -1.82 -1.96
CA LEU A 170 26.17 -2.04 -2.90
C LEU A 170 26.45 -3.53 -2.98
N SER A 171 26.43 -4.09 -4.18
CA SER A 171 26.72 -5.49 -4.45
C SER A 171 27.95 -5.63 -5.33
N TYR A 172 28.83 -6.57 -4.97
CA TYR A 172 30.00 -6.93 -5.79
C TYR A 172 29.91 -8.40 -6.18
N THR A 173 30.07 -8.68 -7.46
CA THR A 173 30.10 -10.05 -8.01
C THR A 173 31.50 -10.37 -8.50
N PHE A 174 32.06 -11.47 -8.02
CA PHE A 174 33.42 -11.94 -8.38
C PHE A 174 33.46 -12.58 -9.75
#